data_5c29a80fc01a993c2ec4df680a3d6482
#
_entry.id   5c29a80fc01a993c2ec4df680a3d6482
#
_cell.length_a   1.000
_cell.length_b   1.000
_cell.length_c   1.000
_cell.angle_alpha   90.00
_cell.angle_beta   90.00
_cell.angle_gamma   90.00
#
_symmetry.space_group_name_H-M   'P 1'
#
loop_
_entity.id
_entity.type
_entity.pdbx_description
1 polymer ?
#
loop_
_entity_poly.entity_id
_entity_poly.type
_entity_poly.pdbx_seq_one_letter_code
_entity_poly.pdbx_strand_id
1 'polypeptide(L)'
;MPKMNAIDPIEFVGDAAVTPRSGRNTEILTVVDDDSRHMTLAAADILAGINVHTSATGGGTVTTDTAANIIANVPLGKDNESITSYYINDGDQTATFAGGTGVTVADTGNTVLTNEAAVLVWRRTSSTAVTLYIVSS
;
A
#
# COMPACT_ATOMS: atom_id res chain seq x y z
N MET A 1 12.03 44.28 14.82
CA MET A 1 12.00 43.83 14.54
C MET A 1 11.99 43.21 14.31
N PRO A 2 11.97 43.22 14.27
CA PRO A 2 11.97 42.40 13.99
C PRO A 2 11.86 41.62 13.81
N LYS A 3 11.90 41.50 13.94
CA LYS A 3 11.88 40.73 13.87
C LYS A 3 11.59 39.88 13.50
N MET A 4 11.66 39.82 13.38
CA MET A 4 11.48 38.95 13.09
C MET A 4 11.34 38.21 12.82
N ASN A 5 11.34 38.30 12.84
CA ASN A 5 11.21 37.45 12.65
C ASN A 5 11.00 36.69 12.32
N ALA A 6 10.99 36.85 12.35
CA ALA A 6 10.90 36.02 12.03
C ALA A 6 10.63 35.27 11.74
N ILE A 7 10.59 35.18 11.78
CA ILE A 7 10.42 34.39 11.49
C ILE A 7 10.19 33.64 11.37
N ASP A 8 10.17 33.57 11.41
CA ASP A 8 10.04 32.77 11.36
C ASP A 8 9.67 32.01 11.15
N PRO A 9 9.56 32.23 11.20
CA PRO A 9 9.27 31.30 10.82
C PRO A 9 9.03 30.49 10.56
N ILE A 10 9.19 30.12 10.67
CA ILE A 10 9.14 29.27 10.33
C ILE A 10 8.86 28.53 10.49
N GLU A 11 8.83 28.50 10.77
CA GLU A 11 8.84 27.79 10.84
C GLU A 11 8.30 27.10 10.73
N PHE A 12 8.29 26.98 10.65
CA PHE A 12 8.07 26.19 10.37
C PHE A 12 7.86 25.57 10.32
N VAL A 13 7.93 25.52 10.50
CA VAL A 13 8.09 24.92 10.29
C VAL A 13 7.83 24.13 10.39
N GLY A 14 7.73 23.95 10.88
CA GLY A 14 7.75 23.14 10.76
C GLY A 14 7.51 22.44 10.69
N ASP A 15 7.34 22.27 10.59
CA ASP A 15 7.40 21.60 10.26
C ASP A 15 7.91 20.93 10.07
N ALA A 16 7.73 21.04 10.53
CA ALA A 16 8.53 20.41 10.21
C ALA A 16 8.76 19.59 9.65
N ALA A 17 8.05 19.73 9.93
CA ALA A 17 8.18 18.62 9.69
C ALA A 17 8.63 18.09 8.46
N VAL A 18 8.24 18.45 7.55
CA VAL A 18 8.77 17.89 6.34
C VAL A 18 10.05 18.61 6.02
N THR A 19 11.15 18.05 6.41
CA THR A 19 12.44 18.56 6.00
C THR A 19 12.93 17.68 4.87
N PRO A 20 12.94 18.19 3.65
CA PRO A 20 13.50 17.41 2.56
C PRO A 20 15.00 17.29 2.78
N ARG A 21 15.49 16.09 2.81
CA ARG A 21 16.91 15.84 2.87
C ARG A 21 17.49 15.98 1.48
N SER A 22 18.42 16.87 1.33
CA SER A 22 19.06 17.11 0.04
C SER A 22 18.04 17.36 -1.07
N GLY A 23 16.93 18.02 -0.73
CA GLY A 23 15.92 18.39 -1.71
C GLY A 23 15.04 17.26 -2.20
N ARG A 24 14.98 16.14 -1.51
CA ARG A 24 14.09 15.04 -1.93
C ARG A 24 13.38 14.42 -0.75
N ASN A 25 12.18 13.95 -1.01
CA ASN A 25 11.45 13.11 -0.09
C ASN A 25 12.00 11.69 -0.13
N THR A 26 12.22 11.14 1.04
CA THR A 26 12.57 9.73 1.17
C THR A 26 11.51 9.06 2.02
N GLU A 27 10.83 8.11 1.44
CA GLU A 27 9.88 7.27 2.14
C GLU A 27 10.57 6.00 2.60
N ILE A 28 10.37 5.66 3.86
CA ILE A 28 10.91 4.43 4.41
C ILE A 28 9.79 3.40 4.42
N LEU A 29 10.01 2.29 3.73
CA LEU A 29 9.07 1.19 3.68
C LEU A 29 9.49 0.11 4.65
N THR A 30 8.51 -0.59 5.18
CA THR A 30 8.71 -1.72 6.08
C THR A 30 8.30 -3.00 5.38
N VAL A 31 9.07 -4.05 5.59
CA VAL A 31 8.75 -5.36 5.03
C VAL A 31 7.86 -6.12 6.01
N VAL A 32 6.75 -6.62 5.51
CA VAL A 32 5.89 -7.57 6.23
C VAL A 32 6.05 -8.92 5.55
N ASP A 33 6.42 -9.92 6.32
CA ASP A 33 6.64 -11.27 5.83
C ASP A 33 5.52 -12.17 6.36
N ASP A 34 4.83 -12.85 5.47
CA ASP A 34 3.71 -13.73 5.82
C ASP A 34 3.95 -15.11 5.19
N ASP A 35 4.09 -16.12 6.04
CA ASP A 35 4.33 -17.50 5.63
C ASP A 35 3.06 -18.34 5.58
N SER A 36 1.89 -17.74 5.78
CA SER A 36 0.64 -18.47 5.66
C SER A 36 0.28 -18.69 4.19
N ARG A 37 -0.37 -19.81 3.93
CA ARG A 37 -0.80 -20.12 2.56
C ARG A 37 -1.78 -19.08 2.02
N HIS A 38 -2.69 -18.64 2.87
CA HIS A 38 -3.68 -17.64 2.52
C HIS A 38 -3.40 -16.39 3.33
N MET A 39 -2.90 -15.39 2.66
CA MET A 39 -2.49 -14.14 3.27
C MET A 39 -3.66 -13.17 3.30
N THR A 40 -3.75 -12.37 4.36
CA THR A 40 -4.65 -11.21 4.40
C THR A 40 -3.82 -9.95 4.35
N LEU A 41 -4.10 -9.09 3.39
CA LEU A 41 -3.48 -7.76 3.29
C LEU A 41 -4.34 -6.76 4.04
N ALA A 42 -3.96 -6.50 5.28
CA ALA A 42 -4.62 -5.49 6.10
C ALA A 42 -4.20 -4.09 5.68
N ALA A 43 -4.96 -3.09 6.08
CA ALA A 43 -4.61 -1.69 5.81
C ALA A 43 -3.21 -1.34 6.32
N ALA A 44 -2.80 -1.90 7.46
CA ALA A 44 -1.46 -1.68 8.00
C ALA A 44 -0.36 -2.23 7.08
N ASP A 45 -0.63 -3.32 6.39
CA ASP A 45 0.32 -3.93 5.45
C ASP A 45 0.48 -3.07 4.20
N ILE A 46 -0.59 -2.43 3.77
CA ILE A 46 -0.52 -1.47 2.66
C ILE A 46 0.38 -0.30 3.04
N LEU A 47 0.21 0.22 4.25
CA LEU A 47 1.03 1.32 4.76
C LEU A 47 2.49 0.93 4.98
N ALA A 48 2.75 -0.31 5.38
CA ALA A 48 4.11 -0.81 5.53
C ALA A 48 4.86 -0.75 4.19
N GLY A 49 4.18 -1.07 3.12
CA GLY A 49 4.65 -0.83 1.75
C GLY A 49 5.20 -2.05 1.03
N ILE A 50 5.84 -2.98 1.71
CA ILE A 50 6.41 -4.18 1.07
C ILE A 50 5.88 -5.42 1.78
N ASN A 51 5.21 -6.28 1.03
CA ASN A 51 4.60 -7.49 1.57
C ASN A 51 5.19 -8.71 0.86
N VAL A 52 5.86 -9.55 1.62
CA VAL A 52 6.48 -10.78 1.12
C VAL A 52 5.63 -11.97 1.57
N HIS A 53 5.20 -12.77 0.61
CA HIS A 53 4.36 -13.93 0.84
C HIS A 53 5.18 -15.19 0.56
N THR A 54 5.47 -15.93 1.61
CA THR A 54 6.35 -17.10 1.56
C THR A 54 5.58 -18.42 1.71
N SER A 55 4.37 -18.49 1.17
CA SER A 55 3.55 -19.69 1.22
C SER A 55 4.29 -20.90 0.70
N ALA A 56 4.33 -21.94 1.48
CA ALA A 56 5.14 -23.13 1.18
C ALA A 56 4.41 -24.18 0.35
N THR A 57 3.09 -24.18 0.28
CA THR A 57 2.35 -25.30 -0.31
C THR A 57 1.12 -24.85 -1.07
N GLY A 58 0.95 -25.39 -2.28
CA GLY A 58 -0.23 -25.16 -3.11
C GLY A 58 -0.46 -23.67 -3.36
N GLY A 59 -1.38 -23.34 -4.25
CA GLY A 59 -1.70 -21.95 -4.55
C GLY A 59 -2.24 -21.21 -3.33
N GLY A 60 -1.87 -19.95 -3.18
CA GLY A 60 -2.31 -19.10 -2.10
C GLY A 60 -3.34 -18.08 -2.55
N THR A 61 -4.26 -17.73 -1.67
CA THR A 61 -5.16 -16.60 -1.88
C THR A 61 -4.70 -15.43 -1.04
N VAL A 62 -4.60 -14.27 -1.66
CA VAL A 62 -4.32 -13.02 -0.95
C VAL A 62 -5.63 -12.25 -0.89
N THR A 63 -6.22 -12.18 0.29
CA THR A 63 -7.47 -11.46 0.49
C THR A 63 -7.18 -10.08 1.03
N THR A 64 -7.73 -9.04 0.41
CA THR A 64 -7.53 -7.67 0.89
C THR A 64 -8.40 -7.38 2.10
N ASP A 65 -8.04 -6.35 2.84
CA ASP A 65 -8.92 -5.77 3.85
C ASP A 65 -10.19 -5.21 3.19
N THR A 66 -11.17 -4.83 3.99
CA THR A 66 -12.38 -4.17 3.48
C THR A 66 -12.04 -2.75 3.01
N ALA A 67 -12.80 -2.26 2.05
CA ALA A 67 -12.65 -0.88 1.60
C ALA A 67 -12.82 0.11 2.75
N ALA A 68 -13.74 -0.17 3.68
CA ALA A 68 -13.96 0.70 4.84
C ALA A 68 -12.70 0.83 5.69
N ASN A 69 -12.03 -0.28 5.98
CA ASN A 69 -10.79 -0.26 6.76
C ASN A 69 -9.65 0.42 5.99
N ILE A 70 -9.54 0.15 4.71
CA ILE A 70 -8.50 0.76 3.87
C ILE A 70 -8.68 2.28 3.85
N ILE A 71 -9.88 2.76 3.56
CA ILE A 71 -10.15 4.20 3.48
C ILE A 71 -9.93 4.88 4.82
N ALA A 72 -10.30 4.23 5.92
CA ALA A 72 -10.17 4.80 7.26
C ALA A 72 -8.71 4.88 7.73
N ASN A 73 -7.86 3.97 7.32
CA ASN A 73 -6.51 3.81 7.88
C ASN A 73 -5.39 4.13 6.91
N VAL A 74 -5.66 4.15 5.61
CA VAL A 74 -4.74 4.60 4.59
C VAL A 74 -5.18 6.00 4.16
N PRO A 75 -4.29 6.97 3.97
CA PRO A 75 -4.70 8.35 3.71
C PRO A 75 -5.30 8.55 2.31
N LEU A 76 -6.39 7.88 2.03
CA LEU A 76 -7.17 8.03 0.81
C LEU A 76 -8.39 8.91 1.12
N GLY A 77 -8.20 10.23 1.16
CA GLY A 77 -9.20 11.18 1.62
C GLY A 77 -10.23 11.59 0.58
N LYS A 78 -9.95 11.38 -0.68
CA LYS A 78 -10.81 11.80 -1.79
C LYS A 78 -10.92 10.72 -2.85
N ASP A 79 -12.02 10.73 -3.59
CA ASP A 79 -12.19 9.85 -4.73
C ASP A 79 -11.07 10.08 -5.75
N ASN A 80 -10.60 8.99 -6.31
CA ASN A 80 -9.50 8.94 -7.28
C ASN A 80 -8.11 9.16 -6.69
N GLU A 81 -7.97 9.34 -5.38
CA GLU A 81 -6.64 9.24 -4.76
C GLU A 81 -6.20 7.79 -4.74
N SER A 82 -4.90 7.60 -4.87
CA SER A 82 -4.32 6.25 -4.85
C SER A 82 -3.02 6.24 -4.06
N ILE A 83 -2.69 5.05 -3.58
CA ILE A 83 -1.41 4.76 -2.96
C ILE A 83 -0.88 3.46 -3.55
N THR A 84 0.43 3.32 -3.59
CA THR A 84 1.07 2.09 -4.06
C THR A 84 1.69 1.33 -2.89
N SER A 85 1.69 0.02 -3.03
CA SER A 85 2.48 -0.88 -2.21
C SER A 85 3.04 -1.97 -3.11
N TYR A 86 3.88 -2.82 -2.55
CA TYR A 86 4.56 -3.87 -3.30
C TYR A 86 4.23 -5.21 -2.71
N TYR A 87 4.07 -6.19 -3.58
CA TYR A 87 3.84 -7.56 -3.18
C TYR A 87 4.86 -8.45 -3.87
N ILE A 88 5.47 -9.32 -3.10
CA ILE A 88 6.48 -10.27 -3.61
C ILE A 88 5.97 -11.67 -3.30
N ASN A 89 5.79 -12.47 -4.33
CA ASN A 89 5.46 -13.88 -4.16
C ASN A 89 6.75 -14.68 -4.12
N ASP A 90 7.23 -14.93 -2.93
CA ASP A 90 8.41 -15.77 -2.67
C ASP A 90 8.02 -17.21 -2.34
N GLY A 91 6.75 -17.56 -2.57
CA GLY A 91 6.24 -18.91 -2.40
C GLY A 91 6.51 -19.78 -3.62
N ASP A 92 6.12 -21.04 -3.53
CA ASP A 92 6.35 -22.01 -4.59
C ASP A 92 5.17 -22.12 -5.57
N GLN A 93 4.12 -21.33 -5.38
CA GLN A 93 2.91 -21.39 -6.21
C GLN A 93 2.39 -20.00 -6.54
N THR A 94 1.54 -19.94 -7.55
CA THR A 94 0.88 -18.69 -7.92
C THR A 94 -0.04 -18.21 -6.81
N ALA A 95 0.03 -16.93 -6.52
CA ALA A 95 -0.87 -16.26 -5.59
C ALA A 95 -2.03 -15.64 -6.35
N THR A 96 -3.24 -15.81 -5.84
CA THR A 96 -4.46 -15.23 -6.44
C THR A 96 -5.07 -14.22 -5.49
N PHE A 97 -5.30 -13.01 -5.97
CA PHE A 97 -5.88 -11.94 -5.18
C PHE A 97 -7.40 -11.98 -5.20
N ALA A 98 -8.00 -11.72 -4.05
CA ALA A 98 -9.44 -11.58 -3.89
C ALA A 98 -9.72 -10.32 -3.07
N GLY A 99 -10.68 -9.52 -3.51
CA GLY A 99 -11.08 -8.30 -2.80
C GLY A 99 -11.90 -8.61 -1.56
N GLY A 100 -11.61 -7.93 -0.47
CA GLY A 100 -12.51 -7.88 0.67
C GLY A 100 -13.75 -7.05 0.33
N THR A 101 -14.66 -6.93 1.29
CA THR A 101 -15.91 -6.19 1.09
C THR A 101 -15.63 -4.77 0.60
N GLY A 102 -16.21 -4.40 -0.53
CA GLY A 102 -16.05 -3.08 -1.14
C GLY A 102 -14.78 -2.92 -1.97
N VAL A 103 -13.92 -3.93 -2.03
CA VAL A 103 -12.70 -3.89 -2.85
C VAL A 103 -12.92 -4.69 -4.12
N THR A 104 -12.65 -4.07 -5.25
CA THR A 104 -12.69 -4.73 -6.56
C THR A 104 -11.27 -4.91 -7.05
N VAL A 105 -10.90 -6.13 -7.39
CA VAL A 105 -9.64 -6.40 -8.09
C VAL A 105 -9.88 -6.19 -9.59
N ALA A 106 -9.14 -5.26 -10.19
CA ALA A 106 -9.35 -4.88 -11.57
C ALA A 106 -8.92 -5.97 -12.55
N ASP A 107 -9.44 -5.87 -13.78
CA ASP A 107 -9.20 -6.85 -14.83
C ASP A 107 -7.77 -6.84 -15.40
N THR A 108 -6.87 -6.06 -14.82
CA THR A 108 -5.44 -6.10 -15.18
C THR A 108 -4.78 -7.45 -14.84
N GLY A 109 -5.51 -8.30 -14.12
CA GLY A 109 -5.05 -9.60 -13.65
C GLY A 109 -5.13 -9.65 -12.13
N ASN A 110 -5.35 -10.85 -11.63
CA ASN A 110 -5.48 -11.05 -10.19
C ASN A 110 -4.49 -12.08 -9.67
N THR A 111 -3.44 -12.39 -10.43
CA THR A 111 -2.46 -13.40 -10.04
C THR A 111 -1.06 -12.84 -10.09
N VAL A 112 -0.21 -13.33 -9.19
CA VAL A 112 1.23 -13.09 -9.22
C VAL A 112 1.91 -14.46 -9.17
N LEU A 113 2.73 -14.73 -10.17
CA LEU A 113 3.39 -16.03 -10.27
C LEU A 113 4.47 -16.17 -9.19
N THR A 114 4.89 -17.40 -8.97
CA THR A 114 5.98 -17.66 -8.04
C THR A 114 7.26 -16.95 -8.46
N ASN A 115 8.00 -16.45 -7.50
CA ASN A 115 9.23 -15.68 -7.69
C ASN A 115 9.03 -14.39 -8.49
N GLU A 116 7.83 -13.84 -8.46
CA GLU A 116 7.54 -12.56 -9.11
C GLU A 116 7.06 -11.54 -8.11
N ALA A 117 7.16 -10.29 -8.52
CA ALA A 117 6.70 -9.17 -7.73
C ALA A 117 5.64 -8.38 -8.50
N ALA A 118 4.82 -7.67 -7.77
CA ALA A 118 3.80 -6.82 -8.34
C ALA A 118 3.76 -5.47 -7.64
N VAL A 119 3.43 -4.44 -8.40
CA VAL A 119 3.04 -3.15 -7.85
C VAL A 119 1.53 -3.19 -7.65
N LEU A 120 1.09 -2.89 -6.43
CA LEU A 120 -0.32 -2.82 -6.07
C LEU A 120 -0.71 -1.36 -5.99
N VAL A 121 -1.67 -0.96 -6.83
CA VAL A 121 -2.19 0.40 -6.83
C VAL A 121 -3.59 0.37 -6.25
N TRP A 122 -3.77 1.02 -5.11
CA TRP A 122 -5.01 1.08 -4.37
C TRP A 122 -5.67 2.43 -4.64
N ARG A 123 -6.78 2.41 -5.34
CA ARG A 123 -7.49 3.63 -5.72
C ARG A 123 -8.84 3.69 -5.02
N ARG A 124 -9.09 4.77 -4.31
CA ARG A 124 -10.42 5.04 -3.78
C ARG A 124 -11.33 5.47 -4.93
N THR A 125 -12.41 4.75 -5.16
CA THR A 125 -13.38 5.07 -6.21
C THR A 125 -14.63 5.77 -5.66
N SER A 126 -14.93 5.56 -4.38
CA SER A 126 -15.99 6.28 -3.69
C SER A 126 -15.71 6.25 -2.19
N SER A 127 -16.59 6.83 -1.40
CA SER A 127 -16.47 6.81 0.06
C SER A 127 -16.52 5.40 0.66
N THR A 128 -16.95 4.41 -0.11
CA THR A 128 -17.14 3.02 0.36
C THR A 128 -16.48 1.98 -0.53
N ALA A 129 -15.73 2.40 -1.55
CA ALA A 129 -15.19 1.46 -2.53
C ALA A 129 -13.75 1.78 -2.88
N VAL A 130 -12.97 0.71 -3.05
CA VAL A 130 -11.57 0.75 -3.47
C VAL A 130 -11.39 -0.20 -4.64
N THR A 131 -10.63 0.19 -5.63
CA THR A 131 -10.20 -0.69 -6.72
C THR A 131 -8.70 -0.96 -6.58
N LEU A 132 -8.34 -2.22 -6.64
CA LEU A 132 -6.96 -2.67 -6.62
C LEU A 132 -6.53 -3.01 -8.06
N TYR A 133 -5.48 -2.36 -8.53
CA TYR A 133 -4.83 -2.69 -9.79
C TYR A 133 -3.53 -3.42 -9.46
N ILE A 134 -3.34 -4.56 -10.09
CA ILE A 134 -2.13 -5.38 -9.90
C ILE A 134 -1.31 -5.31 -11.18
N VAL A 135 -0.10 -4.78 -11.05
CA VAL A 135 0.84 -4.68 -12.17
C VAL A 135 1.99 -5.64 -11.87
N SER A 136 1.92 -6.83 -12.45
CA SER A 136 2.96 -7.85 -12.29
C SER A 136 3.91 -7.83 -13.47
N SER A 137 5.07 -8.31 -13.23
CA SER A 137 6.09 -8.44 -14.28
C SER A 137 5.88 -9.68 -15.13
#